data_228ddacdc0cb51ce18d81a8b1130c04a
#
_entry.id   228ddacdc0cb51ce18d81a8b1130c04a
#
_cell.length_a   1.000
_cell.length_b   1.000
_cell.length_c   1.000
_cell.angle_alpha   90.00
_cell.angle_beta   90.00
_cell.angle_gamma   90.00
#
_symmetry.space_group_name_H-M   'P 1'
#
loop_
_entity.id
_entity.type
_entity.pdbx_description
1 polymer ?
#
loop_
_entity_poly.entity_id
_entity_poly.type
_entity_poly.pdbx_seq_one_letter_code
_entity_poly.pdbx_strand_id
1 'polypeptide(L)'
;HMPYMREGGLKISDHQVNSPMLKINRSCQTCHHFPEAELKARVEEIQDRYFNLRNTALDALMDLIRDTKDARAKGALEVDIKQAQDYQRKGQFMIDFVMSENSMGFHAPEESVRILGDAINLCRLGQLALKGGPQPIHTVLTQLSTPPPPASH
;
A
#
# COMPACT_ATOMS: atom_id res chain seq x y z
N HIS A 1 15.64 16.92 -5.48
CA HIS A 1 15.25 17.74 -4.33
C HIS A 1 16.19 18.92 -4.07
N MET A 2 17.40 18.87 -4.61
CA MET A 2 18.39 19.96 -4.52
C MET A 2 18.82 20.40 -5.92
N PRO A 3 17.95 21.07 -6.66
CA PRO A 3 18.28 21.54 -8.00
C PRO A 3 19.41 22.59 -7.95
N TYR A 4 20.10 22.75 -9.05
CA TYR A 4 21.10 23.82 -9.14
C TYR A 4 20.43 25.19 -9.26
N MET A 5 21.02 26.16 -8.56
CA MET A 5 20.69 27.58 -8.69
C MET A 5 21.97 28.40 -8.99
N ARG A 6 21.79 29.65 -9.41
CA ARG A 6 22.87 30.57 -9.61
C ARG A 6 22.79 31.69 -8.59
N GLU A 7 23.89 31.96 -7.90
CA GLU A 7 24.09 33.18 -7.11
C GLU A 7 25.26 33.97 -7.72
N GLY A 8 24.97 35.07 -8.35
CA GLY A 8 25.97 35.80 -9.17
C GLY A 8 26.54 34.92 -10.29
N GLY A 9 27.83 34.71 -10.31
CA GLY A 9 28.53 33.84 -11.25
C GLY A 9 28.63 32.36 -10.82
N LEU A 10 28.24 32.03 -9.59
CA LEU A 10 28.41 30.70 -9.03
C LEU A 10 27.18 29.81 -9.31
N LYS A 11 27.45 28.54 -9.66
CA LYS A 11 26.46 27.47 -9.72
C LYS A 11 26.54 26.66 -8.44
N ILE A 12 25.50 26.72 -7.63
CA ILE A 12 25.42 26.05 -6.33
C ILE A 12 24.21 25.14 -6.27
N SER A 13 24.21 24.13 -5.40
CA SER A 13 23.02 23.34 -5.09
C SER A 13 22.08 24.12 -4.19
N ASP A 14 20.78 24.07 -4.49
CA ASP A 14 19.76 24.66 -3.63
C ASP A 14 19.58 23.78 -2.39
N HIS A 15 20.02 24.27 -1.24
CA HIS A 15 19.95 23.56 0.04
C HIS A 15 18.60 23.70 0.75
N GLN A 16 17.64 24.43 0.18
CA GLN A 16 16.26 24.43 0.65
C GLN A 16 15.57 23.13 0.22
N VAL A 17 15.67 22.10 1.07
CA VAL A 17 15.05 20.80 0.83
C VAL A 17 13.54 20.92 1.01
N ASN A 18 12.83 21.04 -0.11
CA ASN A 18 11.36 21.10 -0.17
C ASN A 18 10.86 20.27 -1.35
N SER A 19 9.53 20.21 -1.52
CA SER A 19 8.94 19.47 -2.62
C SER A 19 9.43 19.99 -3.98
N PRO A 20 9.90 19.11 -4.89
CA PRO A 20 10.25 19.48 -6.27
C PRO A 20 9.12 20.17 -7.01
N MET A 21 7.86 19.93 -6.61
CA MET A 21 6.67 20.58 -7.18
C MET A 21 6.64 22.10 -6.97
N LEU A 22 7.37 22.63 -6.00
CA LEU A 22 7.51 24.07 -5.78
C LEU A 22 8.54 24.73 -6.71
N LYS A 23 9.31 23.92 -7.44
CA LYS A 23 10.43 24.38 -8.29
C LYS A 23 10.54 23.52 -9.55
N ILE A 24 9.40 23.21 -10.20
CA ILE A 24 9.32 22.31 -11.36
C ILE A 24 10.30 22.72 -12.47
N ASN A 25 10.42 24.02 -12.73
CA ASN A 25 11.32 24.58 -13.73
C ASN A 25 12.80 24.25 -13.47
N ARG A 26 13.20 24.06 -12.23
CA ARG A 26 14.60 23.76 -11.84
C ARG A 26 14.83 22.30 -11.48
N SER A 27 13.79 21.61 -11.02
CA SER A 27 13.89 20.22 -10.60
C SER A 27 13.55 19.23 -11.72
N CYS A 28 12.46 19.45 -12.44
CA CYS A 28 11.96 18.53 -13.46
C CYS A 28 12.39 18.94 -14.89
N GLN A 29 12.26 20.21 -15.21
CA GLN A 29 12.51 20.69 -16.58
C GLN A 29 14.00 20.73 -16.97
N THR A 30 14.93 20.46 -16.06
CA THR A 30 16.33 20.21 -16.41
C THR A 30 16.50 18.99 -17.33
N CYS A 31 15.60 18.00 -17.24
CA CYS A 31 15.64 16.76 -18.03
C CYS A 31 14.37 16.57 -18.87
N HIS A 32 13.22 17.06 -18.39
CA HIS A 32 11.92 16.92 -19.05
C HIS A 32 11.54 18.22 -19.78
N HIS A 33 11.42 18.17 -21.09
CA HIS A 33 11.11 19.33 -21.94
C HIS A 33 9.60 19.53 -22.16
N PHE A 34 8.79 19.22 -21.15
CA PHE A 34 7.34 19.44 -21.16
C PHE A 34 6.98 20.74 -20.42
N PRO A 35 5.83 21.35 -20.72
CA PRO A 35 5.32 22.48 -19.96
C PRO A 35 5.18 22.14 -18.47
N GLU A 36 5.42 23.13 -17.61
CA GLU A 36 5.35 22.95 -16.15
C GLU A 36 3.98 22.43 -15.70
N ALA A 37 2.89 22.93 -16.29
CA ALA A 37 1.53 22.50 -16.00
C ALA A 37 1.31 21.01 -16.33
N GLU A 38 1.92 20.50 -17.39
CA GLU A 38 1.81 19.09 -17.79
C GLU A 38 2.59 18.19 -16.83
N LEU A 39 3.80 18.59 -16.44
CA LEU A 39 4.60 17.86 -15.46
C LEU A 39 3.90 17.81 -14.09
N LYS A 40 3.30 18.93 -13.69
CA LYS A 40 2.51 19.02 -12.46
C LYS A 40 1.31 18.08 -12.51
N ALA A 41 0.52 18.14 -13.56
CA ALA A 41 -0.67 17.29 -13.73
C ALA A 41 -0.31 15.79 -13.67
N ARG A 42 0.84 15.41 -14.23
CA ARG A 42 1.32 14.03 -14.22
C ARG A 42 1.67 13.55 -12.81
N VAL A 43 2.29 14.41 -12.00
CA VAL A 43 2.57 14.09 -10.58
C VAL A 43 1.27 13.97 -9.80
N GLU A 44 0.35 14.92 -9.97
CA GLU A 44 -0.95 14.93 -9.30
C GLU A 44 -1.77 13.67 -9.65
N GLU A 45 -1.78 13.22 -10.90
CA GLU A 45 -2.44 11.99 -11.31
C GLU A 45 -1.91 10.75 -10.58
N ILE A 46 -0.58 10.64 -10.41
CA ILE A 46 0.04 9.53 -9.65
C ILE A 46 -0.38 9.60 -8.18
N GLN A 47 -0.35 10.79 -7.58
CA GLN A 47 -0.73 11.00 -6.20
C GLN A 47 -2.22 10.73 -5.97
N ASP A 48 -3.10 11.13 -6.88
CA ASP A 48 -4.54 10.86 -6.80
C ASP A 48 -4.85 9.36 -6.85
N ARG A 49 -4.18 8.61 -7.71
CA ARG A 49 -4.30 7.14 -7.75
C ARG A 49 -3.87 6.52 -6.43
N TYR A 50 -2.75 6.97 -5.88
CA TYR A 50 -2.29 6.54 -4.57
C TYR A 50 -3.31 6.84 -3.48
N PHE A 51 -3.83 8.08 -3.40
CA PHE A 51 -4.82 8.48 -2.41
C PHE A 51 -6.10 7.66 -2.47
N ASN A 52 -6.61 7.40 -3.67
CA ASN A 52 -7.81 6.60 -3.85
C ASN A 52 -7.61 5.16 -3.35
N LEU A 53 -6.49 4.53 -3.72
CA LEU A 53 -6.19 3.17 -3.29
C LEU A 53 -5.88 3.08 -1.79
N ARG A 54 -5.15 4.06 -1.24
CA ARG A 54 -4.90 4.17 0.20
C ARG A 54 -6.21 4.26 0.98
N ASN A 55 -7.15 5.09 0.56
CA ASN A 55 -8.45 5.22 1.21
C ASN A 55 -9.22 3.89 1.16
N THR A 56 -9.21 3.20 0.02
CA THR A 56 -9.79 1.85 -0.10
C THR A 56 -9.15 0.85 0.88
N ALA A 57 -7.83 0.92 1.07
CA ALA A 57 -7.12 0.07 2.02
C ALA A 57 -7.48 0.40 3.48
N LEU A 58 -7.60 1.69 3.81
CA LEU A 58 -8.04 2.15 5.13
C LEU A 58 -9.48 1.72 5.41
N ASP A 59 -10.39 1.82 4.45
CA ASP A 59 -11.77 1.35 4.58
C ASP A 59 -11.82 -0.16 4.84
N ALA A 60 -11.03 -0.94 4.08
CA ALA A 60 -10.93 -2.38 4.29
C ALA A 60 -10.39 -2.75 5.69
N LEU A 61 -9.42 -1.99 6.20
CA LEU A 61 -8.89 -2.15 7.54
C LEU A 61 -9.94 -1.81 8.61
N MET A 62 -10.65 -0.70 8.43
CA MET A 62 -11.73 -0.30 9.35
C MET A 62 -12.86 -1.31 9.38
N ASP A 63 -13.25 -1.87 8.23
CA ASP A 63 -14.24 -2.95 8.14
C ASP A 63 -13.79 -4.17 8.94
N LEU A 64 -12.53 -4.62 8.75
CA LEU A 64 -12.00 -5.76 9.50
C LEU A 64 -12.00 -5.52 11.02
N ILE A 65 -11.63 -4.31 11.46
CA ILE A 65 -11.64 -3.94 12.89
C ILE A 65 -13.06 -4.01 13.45
N ARG A 66 -14.04 -3.46 12.74
CA ARG A 66 -15.46 -3.49 13.13
C ARG A 66 -15.99 -4.93 13.18
N ASP A 67 -15.73 -5.70 12.13
CA ASP A 67 -16.16 -7.10 12.04
C ASP A 67 -15.55 -7.95 13.17
N THR A 68 -14.27 -7.73 13.51
CA THR A 68 -13.58 -8.43 14.61
C THR A 68 -14.22 -8.09 15.96
N LYS A 69 -14.53 -6.80 16.19
CA LYS A 69 -15.24 -6.36 17.39
C LYS A 69 -16.62 -7.00 17.51
N ASP A 70 -17.38 -7.00 16.42
CA ASP A 70 -18.73 -7.55 16.38
C ASP A 70 -18.74 -9.08 16.54
N ALA A 71 -17.80 -9.77 15.90
CA ALA A 71 -17.62 -11.21 16.03
C ALA A 71 -17.31 -11.61 17.49
N ARG A 72 -16.44 -10.85 18.14
CA ARG A 72 -16.13 -11.08 19.58
C ARG A 72 -17.35 -10.87 20.46
N ALA A 73 -18.14 -9.83 20.23
CA ALA A 73 -19.37 -9.55 20.96
C ALA A 73 -20.44 -10.66 20.77
N LYS A 74 -20.42 -11.34 19.62
CA LYS A 74 -21.29 -12.47 19.29
C LYS A 74 -20.76 -13.83 19.77
N GLY A 75 -19.61 -13.88 20.45
CA GLY A 75 -19.06 -15.12 20.98
C GLY A 75 -18.33 -15.98 19.95
N ALA A 76 -17.75 -15.39 18.92
CA ALA A 76 -16.91 -16.09 17.94
C ALA A 76 -15.74 -16.81 18.64
N LEU A 77 -15.24 -17.87 18.03
CA LEU A 77 -14.11 -18.65 18.56
C LEU A 77 -12.85 -17.76 18.67
N GLU A 78 -12.15 -17.90 19.79
CA GLU A 78 -10.94 -17.08 20.04
C GLU A 78 -9.84 -17.35 18.99
N VAL A 79 -9.78 -18.54 18.39
CA VAL A 79 -8.85 -18.87 17.30
C VAL A 79 -9.13 -18.01 16.05
N ASP A 80 -10.39 -17.82 15.70
CA ASP A 80 -10.79 -17.02 14.54
C ASP A 80 -10.51 -15.54 14.79
N ILE A 81 -10.78 -15.06 16.01
CA ILE A 81 -10.46 -13.69 16.43
C ILE A 81 -8.96 -13.42 16.35
N LYS A 82 -8.12 -14.34 16.86
CA LYS A 82 -6.66 -14.21 16.78
C LYS A 82 -6.17 -14.18 15.35
N GLN A 83 -6.69 -15.03 14.49
CA GLN A 83 -6.33 -15.07 13.09
C GLN A 83 -6.71 -13.77 12.38
N ALA A 84 -7.90 -13.24 12.61
CA ALA A 84 -8.34 -11.96 12.08
C ALA A 84 -7.44 -10.80 12.55
N GLN A 85 -7.05 -10.80 13.82
CA GLN A 85 -6.12 -9.80 14.37
C GLN A 85 -4.71 -9.92 13.78
N ASP A 86 -4.23 -11.12 13.44
CA ASP A 86 -2.95 -11.29 12.76
C ASP A 86 -2.97 -10.70 11.36
N TYR A 87 -4.06 -10.91 10.61
CA TYR A 87 -4.27 -10.27 9.31
C TYR A 87 -4.39 -8.75 9.45
N GLN A 88 -5.13 -8.26 10.46
CA GLN A 88 -5.24 -6.83 10.75
C GLN A 88 -3.87 -6.19 10.96
N ARG A 89 -3.04 -6.75 11.84
CA ARG A 89 -1.70 -6.20 12.13
C ARG A 89 -0.81 -6.14 10.89
N LYS A 90 -0.84 -7.19 10.06
CA LYS A 90 -0.06 -7.23 8.81
C LYS A 90 -0.56 -6.19 7.80
N GLY A 91 -1.88 -6.13 7.60
CA GLY A 91 -2.48 -5.15 6.69
C GLY A 91 -2.23 -3.71 7.14
N GLN A 92 -2.42 -3.43 8.43
CA GLN A 92 -2.14 -2.12 9.02
C GLN A 92 -0.68 -1.73 8.83
N PHE A 93 0.28 -2.62 9.14
CA PHE A 93 1.70 -2.34 8.97
C PHE A 93 2.04 -1.95 7.52
N MET A 94 1.46 -2.65 6.54
CA MET A 94 1.67 -2.33 5.12
C MET A 94 1.12 -0.94 4.75
N ILE A 95 -0.06 -0.59 5.26
CA ILE A 95 -0.65 0.74 5.05
C ILE A 95 0.22 1.82 5.69
N ASP A 96 0.61 1.64 6.95
CA ASP A 96 1.44 2.59 7.70
C ASP A 96 2.82 2.76 7.03
N PHE A 97 3.41 1.67 6.54
CA PHE A 97 4.68 1.70 5.81
C PHE A 97 4.61 2.59 4.57
N VAL A 98 3.58 2.40 3.73
CA VAL A 98 3.42 3.21 2.51
C VAL A 98 3.03 4.66 2.86
N MET A 99 2.26 4.88 3.92
CA MET A 99 1.87 6.22 4.37
C MET A 99 3.02 7.00 5.01
N SER A 100 4.07 6.35 5.48
CA SER A 100 5.26 7.00 6.03
C SER A 100 6.15 7.63 4.95
N GLU A 101 5.91 7.28 3.68
CA GLU A 101 6.62 7.82 2.52
C GLU A 101 6.02 9.18 2.13
N ASN A 102 6.86 10.20 1.96
CA ASN A 102 6.45 11.59 1.86
C ASN A 102 6.15 12.08 0.43
N SER A 103 6.30 11.22 -0.60
CA SER A 103 5.99 11.60 -1.98
C SER A 103 4.56 11.28 -2.40
N MET A 104 3.77 10.67 -1.51
CA MET A 104 2.41 10.21 -1.81
C MET A 104 2.39 9.25 -3.01
N GLY A 105 3.28 8.26 -2.97
CA GLY A 105 3.42 7.23 -3.99
C GLY A 105 4.22 7.62 -5.24
N PHE A 106 4.67 8.87 -5.38
CA PHE A 106 5.39 9.30 -6.58
C PHE A 106 6.75 8.63 -6.75
N HIS A 107 7.49 8.35 -5.67
CA HIS A 107 8.81 7.73 -5.74
C HIS A 107 8.78 6.29 -6.26
N ALA A 108 7.73 5.54 -5.94
CA ALA A 108 7.57 4.14 -6.32
C ALA A 108 6.09 3.79 -6.49
N PRO A 109 5.44 4.28 -7.57
CA PRO A 109 4.00 4.16 -7.73
C PRO A 109 3.53 2.69 -7.84
N GLU A 110 4.25 1.85 -8.60
CA GLU A 110 3.88 0.44 -8.75
C GLU A 110 4.01 -0.32 -7.42
N GLU A 111 5.07 -0.06 -6.66
CA GLU A 111 5.29 -0.72 -5.36
C GLU A 111 4.27 -0.27 -4.32
N SER A 112 3.91 1.01 -4.31
CA SER A 112 2.85 1.53 -3.44
C SER A 112 1.50 0.86 -3.74
N VAL A 113 1.15 0.70 -5.02
CA VAL A 113 -0.08 0.01 -5.45
C VAL A 113 -0.05 -1.46 -5.06
N ARG A 114 1.07 -2.15 -5.25
CA ARG A 114 1.23 -3.56 -4.86
C ARG A 114 1.03 -3.74 -3.36
N ILE A 115 1.71 -2.95 -2.54
CA ILE A 115 1.63 -3.06 -1.07
C ILE A 115 0.22 -2.76 -0.56
N LEU A 116 -0.45 -1.72 -1.08
CA LEU A 116 -1.82 -1.40 -0.71
C LEU A 116 -2.82 -2.48 -1.16
N GLY A 117 -2.61 -3.08 -2.33
CA GLY A 117 -3.37 -4.23 -2.81
C GLY A 117 -3.23 -5.44 -1.89
N ASP A 118 -2.00 -5.76 -1.48
CA ASP A 118 -1.72 -6.83 -0.51
C ASP A 118 -2.38 -6.54 0.84
N ALA A 119 -2.35 -5.30 1.32
CA ALA A 119 -3.01 -4.89 2.56
C ALA A 119 -4.53 -5.09 2.50
N ILE A 120 -5.18 -4.69 1.40
CA ILE A 120 -6.61 -4.92 1.18
C ILE A 120 -6.91 -6.43 1.21
N ASN A 121 -6.11 -7.24 0.51
CA ASN A 121 -6.28 -8.69 0.50
C ASN A 121 -6.16 -9.29 1.90
N LEU A 122 -5.17 -8.87 2.69
CA LEU A 122 -5.02 -9.31 4.10
C LEU A 122 -6.25 -8.94 4.94
N CYS A 123 -6.78 -7.72 4.78
CA CYS A 123 -7.99 -7.33 5.49
C CYS A 123 -9.20 -8.22 5.12
N ARG A 124 -9.37 -8.56 3.84
CA ARG A 124 -10.45 -9.46 3.39
C ARG A 124 -10.25 -10.90 3.88
N LEU A 125 -9.01 -11.39 3.94
CA LEU A 125 -8.69 -12.69 4.54
C LEU A 125 -9.02 -12.72 6.04
N GLY A 126 -8.76 -11.62 6.75
CA GLY A 126 -9.18 -11.49 8.15
C GLY A 126 -10.69 -11.55 8.34
N GLN A 127 -11.45 -10.89 7.48
CA GLN A 127 -12.92 -10.97 7.49
C GLN A 127 -13.44 -12.39 7.18
N LEU A 128 -12.77 -13.12 6.27
CA LEU A 128 -13.10 -14.52 5.98
C LEU A 128 -12.80 -15.44 7.16
N ALA A 129 -11.70 -15.24 7.86
CA ALA A 129 -11.34 -16.01 9.06
C ALA A 129 -12.45 -15.95 10.12
N LEU A 130 -13.05 -14.76 10.34
CA LEU A 130 -14.17 -14.58 11.28
C LEU A 130 -15.44 -15.36 10.89
N LYS A 131 -15.56 -15.82 9.66
CA LYS A 131 -16.70 -16.60 9.13
C LYS A 131 -16.44 -18.10 9.06
N GLY A 132 -15.31 -18.59 9.66
CA GLY A 132 -14.88 -19.96 9.47
C GLY A 132 -14.50 -20.30 8.02
N GLY A 133 -14.04 -19.29 7.28
CA GLY A 133 -13.78 -19.37 5.84
C GLY A 133 -12.55 -20.22 5.47
N PRO A 134 -12.31 -20.42 4.17
CA PRO A 134 -11.31 -21.34 3.67
C PRO A 134 -9.90 -20.98 4.17
N GLN A 135 -9.13 -22.03 4.40
CA GLN A 135 -7.69 -21.94 4.68
C GLN A 135 -7.00 -21.08 3.61
N PRO A 136 -5.92 -20.37 3.95
CA PRO A 136 -5.16 -19.58 2.97
C PRO A 136 -4.87 -20.39 1.69
N ILE A 137 -4.91 -19.76 0.53
CA ILE A 137 -4.64 -20.39 -0.80
C ILE A 137 -3.36 -21.25 -0.75
N HIS A 138 -2.36 -20.81 0.00
CA HIS A 138 -1.12 -21.56 0.24
C HIS A 138 -1.40 -22.98 0.80
N THR A 139 -2.33 -23.13 1.74
CA THR A 139 -2.70 -24.43 2.31
C THR A 139 -3.42 -25.30 1.29
N VAL A 140 -4.29 -24.71 0.47
CA VAL A 140 -5.00 -25.39 -0.61
C VAL A 140 -4.03 -25.90 -1.67
N LEU A 141 -3.04 -25.10 -2.07
CA LEU A 141 -2.03 -25.49 -3.06
C LEU A 141 -1.12 -26.62 -2.53
N THR A 142 -0.79 -26.59 -1.25
CA THR A 142 -0.01 -27.66 -0.61
C THR A 142 -0.80 -28.97 -0.56
N GLN A 143 -2.11 -28.92 -0.32
CA GLN A 143 -2.97 -30.11 -0.33
C GLN A 143 -3.15 -30.69 -1.75
N LEU A 144 -3.20 -29.83 -2.78
CA LEU A 144 -3.31 -30.27 -4.17
C LEU A 144 -2.00 -30.87 -4.72
N SER A 145 -0.87 -30.57 -4.11
CA SER A 145 0.45 -31.09 -4.51
C SER A 145 0.83 -32.41 -3.84
N THR A 146 0.03 -32.89 -2.88
CA THR A 146 0.24 -34.23 -2.30
C THR A 146 -0.26 -35.31 -3.28
N PRO A 147 0.58 -36.27 -3.70
CA PRO A 147 0.13 -37.36 -4.56
C PRO A 147 -0.93 -38.21 -3.84
N PRO A 148 -1.91 -38.76 -4.56
CA PRO A 148 -2.92 -39.64 -3.96
C PRO A 148 -2.24 -40.85 -3.33
N PRO A 149 -2.78 -41.40 -2.23
CA PRO A 149 -2.23 -42.60 -1.60
C PRO A 149 -2.22 -43.76 -2.61
N PRO A 150 -1.22 -44.66 -2.55
CA PRO A 150 -1.14 -45.78 -3.46
C PRO A 150 -2.41 -46.64 -3.30
N ALA A 151 -2.95 -47.05 -4.44
CA ALA A 151 -4.11 -47.94 -4.46
C ALA A 151 -3.77 -49.25 -3.73
N SER A 152 -4.55 -49.57 -2.72
CA SER A 152 -4.45 -50.88 -2.03
C SER A 152 -4.91 -51.98 -3.00
N HIS A 153 -3.98 -52.83 -3.39
CA HIS A 153 -4.23 -54.09 -4.07
C HIS A 153 -4.64 -55.15 -3.09
#